data_553aaf811200594b98ac79c470e5b9e7
#
_entry.id   553aaf811200594b98ac79c470e5b9e7
#
_cell.length_a   1.000
_cell.length_b   1.000
_cell.length_c   1.000
_cell.angle_alpha   90.00
_cell.angle_beta   90.00
_cell.angle_gamma   90.00
#
_symmetry.space_group_name_H-M   'P 1'
#
loop_
_entity.id
_entity.type
_entity.pdbx_description
1 polymer ?
#
loop_
_entity_poly.entity_id
_entity_poly.type
_entity_poly.pdbx_seq_one_letter_code
_entity_poly.pdbx_strand_id
1 'polypeptide(L)'
;MSARIPVLVADRVSDKAKQTIDIVAKFVEEECIPADPVYEAQIGEGNGRWNSHPPILEELKAKAKKLGLWNMFLPKGHYKESPGYSNLEYGLMAEWLGKSRTASEATNCAAPDTGNMEVFAKYGNDAQKEKWLKPLMAGEIRSAFLMTEPDVASSDATNIQLRMHKEGDEYVLNGTKWWSSGAGDPRCKVYIVMGKSDPNNKDVYKQQSVIIVPAGTKGITIHRMLNVYGYDDAPHGHGHISFNNVRVPASNLVLGEGRGFEIIQGRLGPGRIHHAMRAIGAAERALEWMLMRINDPKKTPFGKQLKEHGVILEWVAKSRIEIDAARLIVLNAAVRMDQLGPKAALKEIAEAKVLIPQMALTVIDRAVQAFGAAGVSQDTPLASMWAQTRTLRLADGPDEVHLQQMGRNENKRGQEVSQKIQAQKEKTDALLKQYSLQRLQPGTNIQHKL
;
A
#
# COMPACT_ATOMS: atom_id res chain seq x y z
N MET A 1 -7.90 -24.09 12.68
CA MET A 1 -7.75 -22.75 13.33
C MET A 1 -6.78 -21.98 12.48
N SER A 2 -7.17 -20.85 11.94
CA SER A 2 -6.21 -20.02 11.21
C SER A 2 -5.15 -19.54 12.23
N ALA A 3 -3.99 -20.18 12.20
CA ALA A 3 -2.89 -19.94 13.14
C ALA A 3 -2.33 -18.50 13.08
N ARG A 4 -2.93 -17.62 12.29
CA ARG A 4 -2.43 -16.27 11.99
C ARG A 4 -3.39 -15.13 12.32
N ILE A 5 -4.56 -15.38 12.90
CA ILE A 5 -5.37 -14.29 13.45
C ILE A 5 -4.83 -14.00 14.85
N PRO A 6 -4.23 -12.82 15.09
CA PRO A 6 -3.76 -12.46 16.42
C PRO A 6 -4.91 -12.50 17.43
N VAL A 7 -4.63 -13.07 18.60
CA VAL A 7 -5.63 -13.19 19.68
C VAL A 7 -6.29 -11.85 20.02
N LEU A 8 -5.53 -10.76 19.91
CA LEU A 8 -5.98 -9.40 20.21
C LEU A 8 -7.18 -8.94 19.35
N VAL A 9 -7.35 -9.50 18.15
CA VAL A 9 -8.44 -9.11 17.21
C VAL A 9 -9.37 -10.26 16.86
N ALA A 10 -9.16 -11.44 17.44
CA ALA A 10 -9.88 -12.67 17.06
C ALA A 10 -11.39 -12.60 17.31
N ASP A 11 -11.82 -11.85 18.31
CA ASP A 11 -13.22 -11.59 18.68
C ASP A 11 -13.92 -10.61 17.71
N ARG A 12 -13.14 -9.86 16.90
CA ARG A 12 -13.62 -8.89 15.92
C ARG A 12 -13.72 -9.44 14.51
N VAL A 13 -13.29 -10.69 14.31
CA VAL A 13 -13.31 -11.37 13.02
C VAL A 13 -14.50 -12.30 12.97
N SER A 14 -15.41 -12.09 12.02
CA SER A 14 -16.59 -12.91 11.82
C SER A 14 -16.24 -14.36 11.42
N ASP A 15 -17.12 -15.30 11.72
CA ASP A 15 -16.88 -16.71 11.33
C ASP A 15 -16.80 -16.87 9.81
N LYS A 16 -17.56 -16.08 9.04
CA LYS A 16 -17.41 -15.99 7.59
C LYS A 16 -16.00 -15.60 7.20
N ALA A 17 -15.44 -14.56 7.82
CA ALA A 17 -14.11 -14.08 7.50
C ALA A 17 -13.02 -15.09 7.92
N LYS A 18 -13.16 -15.76 9.06
CA LYS A 18 -12.25 -16.85 9.48
C LYS A 18 -12.18 -17.96 8.44
N GLN A 19 -13.35 -18.44 7.97
CA GLN A 19 -13.43 -19.44 6.90
C GLN A 19 -12.80 -18.93 5.60
N THR A 20 -13.08 -17.68 5.22
CA THR A 20 -12.52 -17.09 4.00
C THR A 20 -11.01 -16.94 4.10
N ILE A 21 -10.46 -16.53 5.25
CA ILE A 21 -9.00 -16.46 5.47
C ILE A 21 -8.33 -17.81 5.24
N ASP A 22 -8.92 -18.90 5.73
CA ASP A 22 -8.39 -20.27 5.52
C ASP A 22 -8.43 -20.64 4.03
N ILE A 23 -9.51 -20.29 3.30
CA ILE A 23 -9.62 -20.52 1.86
C ILE A 23 -8.59 -19.68 1.08
N VAL A 24 -8.42 -18.39 1.43
CA VAL A 24 -7.41 -17.50 0.83
C VAL A 24 -6.01 -18.06 1.05
N ALA A 25 -5.69 -18.48 2.29
CA ALA A 25 -4.41 -19.06 2.62
C ALA A 25 -4.09 -20.27 1.73
N LYS A 26 -5.04 -21.20 1.63
CA LYS A 26 -4.90 -22.40 0.79
C LYS A 26 -4.77 -22.05 -0.69
N PHE A 27 -5.60 -21.14 -1.20
CA PHE A 27 -5.54 -20.68 -2.59
C PHE A 27 -4.20 -20.04 -2.94
N VAL A 28 -3.66 -19.21 -2.03
CA VAL A 28 -2.35 -18.57 -2.26
C VAL A 28 -1.21 -19.59 -2.21
N GLU A 29 -1.19 -20.47 -1.21
CA GLU A 29 -0.09 -21.42 -1.04
C GLU A 29 -0.08 -22.54 -2.07
N GLU A 30 -1.24 -23.08 -2.42
CA GLU A 30 -1.35 -24.25 -3.30
C GLU A 30 -1.53 -23.89 -4.79
N GLU A 31 -2.04 -22.68 -5.11
CA GLU A 31 -2.34 -22.29 -6.48
C GLU A 31 -1.52 -21.08 -6.95
N CYS A 32 -1.53 -19.96 -6.21
CA CYS A 32 -0.92 -18.73 -6.69
C CYS A 32 0.62 -18.78 -6.63
N ILE A 33 1.20 -19.20 -5.50
CA ILE A 33 2.67 -19.28 -5.36
C ILE A 33 3.30 -20.22 -6.40
N PRO A 34 2.77 -21.44 -6.64
CA PRO A 34 3.27 -22.28 -7.73
C PRO A 34 3.05 -21.69 -9.13
N ALA A 35 2.04 -20.85 -9.32
CA ALA A 35 1.76 -20.20 -10.59
C ALA A 35 2.65 -18.98 -10.88
N ASP A 36 3.29 -18.36 -9.87
CA ASP A 36 4.12 -17.16 -10.06
C ASP A 36 5.24 -17.37 -11.10
N PRO A 37 6.05 -18.46 -11.08
CA PRO A 37 7.06 -18.70 -12.11
C PRO A 37 6.44 -18.98 -13.49
N VAL A 38 5.26 -19.62 -13.54
CA VAL A 38 4.54 -19.88 -14.80
C VAL A 38 4.05 -18.57 -15.41
N TYR A 39 3.52 -17.67 -14.59
CA TYR A 39 3.11 -16.34 -14.99
C TYR A 39 4.29 -15.56 -15.61
N GLU A 40 5.45 -15.56 -14.97
CA GLU A 40 6.65 -14.89 -15.48
C GLU A 40 7.11 -15.50 -16.82
N ALA A 41 7.10 -16.82 -16.94
CA ALA A 41 7.45 -17.49 -18.18
C ALA A 41 6.46 -17.19 -19.33
N GLN A 42 5.17 -17.06 -19.02
CA GLN A 42 4.14 -16.69 -20.00
C GLN A 42 4.19 -15.23 -20.43
N ILE A 43 4.65 -14.31 -19.56
CA ILE A 43 4.96 -12.93 -19.95
C ILE A 43 6.07 -12.92 -21.00
N GLY A 44 7.11 -13.74 -20.80
CA GLY A 44 8.24 -13.87 -21.72
C GLY A 44 9.18 -12.67 -21.70
N GLU A 45 9.97 -12.55 -22.76
CA GLU A 45 11.00 -11.53 -22.94
C GLU A 45 10.72 -10.61 -24.13
N GLY A 46 11.47 -9.52 -24.23
CA GLY A 46 11.40 -8.57 -25.33
C GLY A 46 10.12 -7.74 -25.34
N ASN A 47 9.84 -7.08 -26.46
CA ASN A 47 8.73 -6.12 -26.56
C ASN A 47 7.34 -6.78 -26.58
N GLY A 48 7.25 -8.06 -26.95
CA GLY A 48 5.97 -8.79 -26.98
C GLY A 48 5.29 -8.89 -25.62
N ARG A 49 6.06 -8.82 -24.54
CA ARG A 49 5.54 -8.91 -23.17
C ARG A 49 4.60 -7.78 -22.76
N TRP A 50 4.63 -6.62 -23.44
CA TRP A 50 3.68 -5.53 -23.23
C TRP A 50 2.27 -5.83 -23.76
N ASN A 51 2.14 -6.81 -24.64
CA ASN A 51 0.85 -7.32 -25.12
C ASN A 51 0.52 -8.70 -24.55
N SER A 52 1.25 -9.14 -23.54
CA SER A 52 1.04 -10.45 -22.90
C SER A 52 -0.25 -10.48 -22.10
N HIS A 53 -0.91 -11.62 -22.19
CA HIS A 53 -2.09 -11.93 -21.36
C HIS A 53 -1.93 -13.37 -20.84
N PRO A 54 -1.18 -13.56 -19.73
CA PRO A 54 -0.83 -14.88 -19.25
C PRO A 54 -2.04 -15.75 -18.95
N PRO A 55 -2.23 -16.90 -19.63
CA PRO A 55 -3.39 -17.78 -19.42
C PRO A 55 -3.54 -18.27 -17.99
N ILE A 56 -2.40 -18.55 -17.32
CA ILE A 56 -2.42 -19.00 -15.92
C ILE A 56 -3.15 -18.03 -14.99
N LEU A 57 -3.06 -16.72 -15.26
CA LEU A 57 -3.74 -15.71 -14.46
C LEU A 57 -5.26 -15.80 -14.62
N GLU A 58 -5.77 -16.06 -15.83
CA GLU A 58 -7.21 -16.23 -16.07
C GLU A 58 -7.74 -17.51 -15.44
N GLU A 59 -6.95 -18.59 -15.42
CA GLU A 59 -7.28 -19.81 -14.69
C GLU A 59 -7.38 -19.54 -13.18
N LEU A 60 -6.44 -18.81 -12.61
CA LEU A 60 -6.48 -18.40 -11.20
C LEU A 60 -7.70 -17.53 -10.89
N LYS A 61 -8.03 -16.57 -11.77
CA LYS A 61 -9.26 -15.74 -11.64
C LYS A 61 -10.53 -16.59 -11.64
N ALA A 62 -10.61 -17.57 -12.54
CA ALA A 62 -11.75 -18.48 -12.59
C ALA A 62 -11.88 -19.31 -11.30
N LYS A 63 -10.75 -19.81 -10.76
CA LYS A 63 -10.71 -20.53 -9.47
C LYS A 63 -11.13 -19.60 -8.32
N ALA A 64 -10.56 -18.38 -8.25
CA ALA A 64 -10.89 -17.41 -7.20
C ALA A 64 -12.39 -17.07 -7.18
N LYS A 65 -13.01 -16.85 -8.37
CA LYS A 65 -14.46 -16.62 -8.48
C LYS A 65 -15.28 -17.80 -7.94
N LYS A 66 -14.90 -19.03 -8.28
CA LYS A 66 -15.58 -20.26 -7.77
C LYS A 66 -15.46 -20.40 -6.26
N LEU A 67 -14.34 -19.95 -5.67
CA LEU A 67 -14.10 -20.00 -4.23
C LEU A 67 -14.72 -18.81 -3.47
N GLY A 68 -15.34 -17.84 -4.16
CA GLY A 68 -15.88 -16.64 -3.54
C GLY A 68 -14.84 -15.62 -3.10
N LEU A 69 -13.63 -15.68 -3.67
CA LEU A 69 -12.49 -14.80 -3.35
C LEU A 69 -12.38 -13.60 -4.31
N TRP A 70 -13.51 -13.01 -4.70
CA TRP A 70 -13.53 -11.94 -5.69
C TRP A 70 -13.91 -10.60 -5.05
N ASN A 71 -13.17 -9.52 -5.35
CA ASN A 71 -13.42 -8.17 -4.83
C ASN A 71 -13.45 -8.05 -3.31
N MET A 72 -12.71 -8.87 -2.58
CA MET A 72 -12.75 -8.94 -1.11
C MET A 72 -12.42 -7.61 -0.42
N PHE A 73 -11.72 -6.69 -1.12
CA PHE A 73 -11.27 -5.41 -0.60
C PHE A 73 -12.39 -4.38 -0.37
N LEU A 74 -13.56 -4.54 -1.01
CA LEU A 74 -14.64 -3.55 -0.92
C LEU A 74 -15.23 -3.53 0.50
N PRO A 75 -15.17 -2.38 1.22
CA PRO A 75 -15.61 -2.32 2.60
C PRO A 75 -17.11 -2.54 2.76
N LYS A 76 -17.48 -3.14 3.88
CA LYS A 76 -18.87 -3.32 4.27
C LYS A 76 -19.58 -1.97 4.38
N GLY A 77 -20.78 -1.88 3.82
CA GLY A 77 -21.68 -0.75 3.99
C GLY A 77 -21.44 0.46 3.08
N HIS A 78 -20.38 0.49 2.32
CA HIS A 78 -20.14 1.55 1.35
C HIS A 78 -20.67 1.25 -0.05
N TYR A 79 -20.80 -0.02 -0.41
CA TYR A 79 -21.20 -0.45 -1.75
C TYR A 79 -22.17 -1.61 -1.69
N LYS A 80 -23.20 -1.56 -2.52
CA LYS A 80 -24.23 -2.62 -2.63
C LYS A 80 -23.61 -3.97 -2.98
N GLU A 81 -22.55 -3.95 -3.79
CA GLU A 81 -21.85 -5.12 -4.32
C GLU A 81 -20.70 -5.61 -3.42
N SER A 82 -20.52 -5.00 -2.23
CA SER A 82 -19.48 -5.42 -1.29
C SER A 82 -19.70 -6.86 -0.80
N PRO A 83 -18.64 -7.70 -0.70
CA PRO A 83 -18.74 -9.01 -0.08
C PRO A 83 -18.96 -8.95 1.44
N GLY A 84 -18.88 -7.76 2.02
CA GLY A 84 -19.25 -7.47 3.40
C GLY A 84 -18.17 -7.66 4.45
N TYR A 85 -16.89 -7.68 4.05
CA TYR A 85 -15.76 -7.72 4.98
C TYR A 85 -15.46 -6.33 5.54
N SER A 86 -14.98 -6.28 6.79
CA SER A 86 -14.40 -5.07 7.38
C SER A 86 -12.97 -4.84 6.86
N ASN A 87 -12.40 -3.65 7.11
CA ASN A 87 -10.99 -3.38 6.78
C ASN A 87 -10.04 -4.30 7.55
N LEU A 88 -10.37 -4.64 8.80
CA LEU A 88 -9.64 -5.63 9.59
C LEU A 88 -9.66 -7.01 8.91
N GLU A 89 -10.83 -7.49 8.55
CA GLU A 89 -11.00 -8.82 7.96
C GLU A 89 -10.30 -8.93 6.60
N TYR A 90 -10.49 -7.92 5.74
CA TYR A 90 -9.77 -7.90 4.47
C TYR A 90 -8.24 -7.70 4.67
N GLY A 91 -7.83 -6.94 5.66
CA GLY A 91 -6.42 -6.79 6.01
C GLY A 91 -5.75 -8.14 6.26
N LEU A 92 -6.39 -9.01 7.05
CA LEU A 92 -5.91 -10.38 7.31
C LEU A 92 -5.86 -11.25 6.03
N MET A 93 -6.81 -11.08 5.10
CA MET A 93 -6.77 -11.74 3.79
C MET A 93 -5.67 -11.17 2.90
N ALA A 94 -5.47 -9.85 2.91
CA ALA A 94 -4.47 -9.16 2.10
C ALA A 94 -3.03 -9.53 2.49
N GLU A 95 -2.77 -9.90 3.74
CA GLU A 95 -1.49 -10.46 4.17
C GLU A 95 -1.14 -11.71 3.34
N TRP A 96 -2.08 -12.64 3.18
CA TRP A 96 -1.87 -13.81 2.36
C TRP A 96 -1.63 -13.46 0.89
N LEU A 97 -2.43 -12.54 0.33
CA LEU A 97 -2.25 -12.09 -1.05
C LEU A 97 -0.86 -11.50 -1.31
N GLY A 98 -0.24 -10.90 -0.29
CA GLY A 98 1.11 -10.33 -0.35
C GLY A 98 2.25 -11.35 -0.49
N LYS A 99 1.99 -12.64 -0.28
CA LYS A 99 2.98 -13.72 -0.42
C LYS A 99 3.23 -14.13 -1.88
N SER A 100 2.34 -13.75 -2.81
CA SER A 100 2.41 -14.14 -4.22
C SER A 100 2.24 -12.93 -5.13
N ARG A 101 2.94 -12.95 -6.28
CA ARG A 101 2.85 -11.92 -7.31
C ARG A 101 1.47 -11.90 -7.98
N THR A 102 0.88 -13.07 -8.23
CA THR A 102 -0.37 -13.22 -8.97
C THR A 102 -1.62 -13.09 -8.10
N ALA A 103 -1.54 -13.38 -6.79
CA ALA A 103 -2.69 -13.55 -5.92
C ALA A 103 -3.62 -12.32 -5.85
N SER A 104 -3.06 -11.12 -5.77
CA SER A 104 -3.87 -9.89 -5.70
C SER A 104 -4.67 -9.67 -6.97
N GLU A 105 -4.11 -9.90 -8.16
CA GLU A 105 -4.86 -9.78 -9.41
C GLU A 105 -5.82 -10.94 -9.62
N ALA A 106 -5.42 -12.17 -9.27
CA ALA A 106 -6.26 -13.35 -9.35
C ALA A 106 -7.59 -13.21 -8.58
N THR A 107 -7.60 -12.39 -7.52
CA THR A 107 -8.79 -12.11 -6.68
C THR A 107 -9.45 -10.77 -6.99
N ASN A 108 -9.01 -10.06 -8.04
CA ASN A 108 -9.40 -8.69 -8.38
C ASN A 108 -9.18 -7.70 -7.22
N CYS A 109 -8.13 -7.92 -6.44
CA CYS A 109 -7.74 -7.10 -5.29
C CYS A 109 -6.41 -6.36 -5.51
N ALA A 110 -5.97 -6.22 -6.78
CA ALA A 110 -4.72 -5.53 -7.11
C ALA A 110 -4.91 -4.01 -7.25
N ALA A 111 -3.90 -3.25 -6.82
CA ALA A 111 -3.79 -1.84 -7.18
C ALA A 111 -3.32 -1.70 -8.65
N PRO A 112 -3.69 -0.61 -9.35
CA PRO A 112 -4.47 0.54 -8.89
C PRO A 112 -5.98 0.33 -8.92
N ASP A 113 -6.47 -0.77 -9.47
CA ASP A 113 -7.90 -0.98 -9.73
C ASP A 113 -8.76 -0.93 -8.46
N THR A 114 -8.27 -1.48 -7.35
CA THR A 114 -9.00 -1.41 -6.06
C THR A 114 -9.32 0.04 -5.67
N GLY A 115 -8.32 0.91 -5.65
CA GLY A 115 -8.53 2.32 -5.33
C GLY A 115 -9.36 3.05 -6.37
N ASN A 116 -9.27 2.67 -7.65
CA ASN A 116 -10.06 3.26 -8.72
C ASN A 116 -11.53 2.81 -8.65
N MET A 117 -11.78 1.54 -8.33
CA MET A 117 -13.14 1.04 -8.06
C MET A 117 -13.77 1.77 -6.86
N GLU A 118 -13.01 2.02 -5.79
CA GLU A 118 -13.49 2.82 -4.65
C GLU A 118 -13.83 4.26 -5.04
N VAL A 119 -13.03 4.89 -5.93
CA VAL A 119 -13.34 6.23 -6.45
C VAL A 119 -14.67 6.24 -7.19
N PHE A 120 -14.87 5.30 -8.11
CA PHE A 120 -16.14 5.21 -8.86
C PHE A 120 -17.32 4.89 -7.94
N ALA A 121 -17.17 3.94 -7.05
CA ALA A 121 -18.24 3.51 -6.17
C ALA A 121 -18.69 4.63 -5.23
N LYS A 122 -17.75 5.40 -4.67
CA LYS A 122 -18.03 6.46 -3.69
C LYS A 122 -18.40 7.80 -4.33
N TYR A 123 -17.76 8.17 -5.44
CA TYR A 123 -17.82 9.50 -6.01
C TYR A 123 -18.39 9.55 -7.42
N GLY A 124 -18.44 8.43 -8.13
CA GLY A 124 -19.00 8.35 -9.47
C GLY A 124 -20.53 8.48 -9.47
N ASN A 125 -21.06 9.09 -10.53
CA ASN A 125 -22.50 9.06 -10.80
C ASN A 125 -22.93 7.71 -11.40
N ASP A 126 -24.22 7.48 -11.56
CA ASP A 126 -24.74 6.18 -12.01
C ASP A 126 -24.24 5.80 -13.42
N ALA A 127 -24.14 6.76 -14.34
CA ALA A 127 -23.60 6.52 -15.68
C ALA A 127 -22.11 6.12 -15.64
N GLN A 128 -21.32 6.77 -14.80
CA GLN A 128 -19.90 6.44 -14.58
C GLN A 128 -19.73 5.07 -13.93
N LYS A 129 -20.60 4.73 -12.97
CA LYS A 129 -20.60 3.40 -12.34
C LYS A 129 -20.94 2.29 -13.31
N GLU A 130 -22.01 2.47 -14.12
CA GLU A 130 -22.40 1.49 -15.12
C GLU A 130 -21.32 1.27 -16.18
N LYS A 131 -20.72 2.36 -16.66
CA LYS A 131 -19.74 2.33 -17.74
C LYS A 131 -18.37 1.80 -17.30
N TRP A 132 -17.91 2.14 -16.07
CA TRP A 132 -16.53 1.88 -15.64
C TRP A 132 -16.41 0.99 -14.42
N LEU A 133 -17.20 1.22 -13.36
CA LEU A 133 -17.12 0.42 -12.14
C LEU A 133 -17.53 -1.03 -12.41
N LYS A 134 -18.65 -1.24 -13.09
CA LYS A 134 -19.19 -2.56 -13.34
C LYS A 134 -18.22 -3.48 -14.10
N PRO A 135 -17.61 -3.09 -15.22
CA PRO A 135 -16.63 -3.94 -15.91
C PRO A 135 -15.29 -4.07 -15.12
N LEU A 136 -14.89 -3.07 -14.33
CA LEU A 136 -13.75 -3.21 -13.41
C LEU A 136 -14.04 -4.26 -12.32
N MET A 137 -15.20 -4.22 -11.72
CA MET A 137 -15.62 -5.21 -10.71
C MET A 137 -15.78 -6.61 -11.30
N ALA A 138 -16.18 -6.72 -12.56
CA ALA A 138 -16.22 -8.00 -13.28
C ALA A 138 -14.82 -8.54 -13.65
N GLY A 139 -13.79 -7.66 -13.63
CA GLY A 139 -12.43 -7.97 -14.05
C GLY A 139 -12.26 -8.01 -15.58
N GLU A 140 -13.18 -7.40 -16.33
CA GLU A 140 -13.18 -7.34 -17.80
C GLU A 140 -12.20 -6.28 -18.33
N ILE A 141 -12.01 -5.20 -17.58
CA ILE A 141 -11.07 -4.13 -17.88
C ILE A 141 -10.16 -3.83 -16.69
N ARG A 142 -9.06 -3.13 -16.98
CA ARG A 142 -8.17 -2.54 -15.99
C ARG A 142 -8.20 -1.01 -16.09
N SER A 143 -7.57 -0.37 -15.11
CA SER A 143 -7.52 1.09 -15.01
C SER A 143 -6.17 1.60 -14.55
N ALA A 144 -5.93 2.91 -14.71
CA ALA A 144 -4.78 3.58 -14.12
C ALA A 144 -5.20 4.88 -13.43
N PHE A 145 -4.43 5.27 -12.39
CA PHE A 145 -4.61 6.54 -11.69
C PHE A 145 -3.44 7.45 -12.00
N LEU A 146 -3.71 8.59 -12.61
CA LEU A 146 -2.71 9.51 -13.14
C LEU A 146 -2.68 10.80 -12.31
N MET A 147 -1.77 10.84 -11.35
CA MET A 147 -1.60 11.98 -10.44
C MET A 147 -0.20 12.59 -10.56
N THR A 148 0.83 11.78 -10.39
CA THR A 148 2.23 12.18 -10.30
C THR A 148 2.74 12.79 -11.60
N GLU A 149 3.56 13.85 -11.51
CA GLU A 149 4.12 14.59 -12.64
C GLU A 149 5.65 14.65 -12.54
N PRO A 150 6.40 14.64 -13.68
CA PRO A 150 7.85 14.65 -13.67
C PRO A 150 8.45 15.98 -13.21
N ASP A 151 7.79 17.10 -13.50
CA ASP A 151 8.37 18.43 -13.39
C ASP A 151 8.06 19.13 -12.05
N VAL A 152 7.31 18.47 -11.16
CA VAL A 152 6.93 19.04 -9.85
C VAL A 152 7.08 18.03 -8.72
N ALA A 153 7.21 18.53 -7.49
CA ALA A 153 7.20 17.71 -6.28
C ALA A 153 5.76 17.23 -5.99
N SER A 154 5.37 16.13 -6.61
CA SER A 154 4.01 15.57 -6.55
C SER A 154 3.64 14.94 -5.19
N SER A 155 4.58 14.85 -4.25
CA SER A 155 4.30 14.51 -2.85
C SER A 155 3.37 15.54 -2.17
N ASP A 156 3.38 16.77 -2.67
CA ASP A 156 2.37 17.78 -2.40
C ASP A 156 1.37 17.81 -3.58
N ALA A 157 0.18 17.29 -3.35
CA ALA A 157 -0.87 17.21 -4.36
C ALA A 157 -1.31 18.58 -4.90
N THR A 158 -1.06 19.67 -4.18
CA THR A 158 -1.38 21.03 -4.63
C THR A 158 -0.43 21.55 -5.71
N ASN A 159 0.76 20.91 -5.87
CA ASN A 159 1.76 21.25 -6.88
C ASN A 159 1.44 20.75 -8.30
N ILE A 160 0.45 19.90 -8.46
CA ILE A 160 0.08 19.32 -9.76
C ILE A 160 -0.22 20.44 -10.77
N GLN A 161 0.34 20.32 -11.99
CA GLN A 161 0.30 21.34 -13.02
C GLN A 161 -0.46 20.94 -14.28
N LEU A 162 -0.76 19.64 -14.50
CA LEU A 162 -1.57 19.24 -15.67
C LEU A 162 -2.83 20.10 -15.71
N ARG A 163 -2.93 20.91 -16.77
CA ARG A 163 -4.02 21.87 -16.95
C ARG A 163 -5.27 21.16 -17.43
N MET A 164 -6.38 21.47 -16.80
CA MET A 164 -7.72 21.10 -17.23
C MET A 164 -8.54 22.38 -17.35
N HIS A 165 -8.97 22.75 -18.54
CA HIS A 165 -9.85 23.91 -18.68
C HIS A 165 -11.12 23.53 -19.45
N LYS A 166 -12.22 24.15 -19.08
CA LYS A 166 -13.52 23.89 -19.67
C LYS A 166 -13.70 24.71 -20.94
N GLU A 167 -14.09 24.05 -22.03
CA GLU A 167 -14.50 24.69 -23.32
C GLU A 167 -15.85 24.13 -23.71
N GLY A 168 -16.91 24.92 -23.53
CA GLY A 168 -18.28 24.45 -23.75
C GLY A 168 -18.62 23.26 -22.86
N ASP A 169 -19.00 22.15 -23.47
CA ASP A 169 -19.37 20.90 -22.77
C ASP A 169 -18.20 19.90 -22.62
N GLU A 170 -16.99 20.36 -22.87
CA GLU A 170 -15.78 19.54 -22.78
C GLU A 170 -14.75 20.11 -21.80
N TYR A 171 -13.88 19.24 -21.27
CA TYR A 171 -12.60 19.63 -20.67
C TYR A 171 -11.47 19.32 -21.63
N VAL A 172 -10.51 20.24 -21.74
CA VAL A 172 -9.29 20.11 -22.53
C VAL A 172 -8.11 19.94 -21.56
N LEU A 173 -7.38 18.82 -21.70
CA LEU A 173 -6.27 18.45 -20.84
C LEU A 173 -4.95 18.65 -21.59
N ASN A 174 -3.99 19.31 -20.91
CA ASN A 174 -2.62 19.53 -21.40
C ASN A 174 -1.63 19.34 -20.24
N GLY A 175 -0.59 18.53 -20.45
CA GLY A 175 0.46 18.28 -19.46
C GLY A 175 1.00 16.87 -19.53
N THR A 176 1.76 16.49 -18.50
CA THR A 176 2.46 15.19 -18.45
C THR A 176 2.24 14.51 -17.10
N LYS A 177 2.05 13.20 -17.17
CA LYS A 177 1.97 12.31 -15.99
C LYS A 177 3.02 11.22 -16.10
N TRP A 178 3.52 10.75 -14.97
CA TRP A 178 4.41 9.60 -14.93
C TRP A 178 4.11 8.70 -13.72
N TRP A 179 4.81 7.59 -13.60
CA TRP A 179 4.52 6.56 -12.60
C TRP A 179 3.04 6.14 -12.59
N SER A 180 2.43 6.18 -13.79
CA SER A 180 1.03 5.80 -13.99
C SER A 180 0.92 4.29 -14.09
N SER A 181 0.84 3.64 -12.91
CA SER A 181 0.82 2.18 -12.81
C SER A 181 -0.42 1.59 -13.48
N GLY A 182 -0.23 0.51 -14.22
CA GLY A 182 -1.28 -0.16 -14.99
C GLY A 182 -1.55 0.43 -16.37
N ALA A 183 -0.96 1.58 -16.73
CA ALA A 183 -1.24 2.23 -18.01
C ALA A 183 -0.68 1.48 -19.23
N GLY A 184 0.29 0.58 -19.03
CA GLY A 184 0.84 -0.27 -20.09
C GLY A 184 -0.01 -1.49 -20.43
N ASP A 185 -0.91 -1.88 -19.56
CA ASP A 185 -1.72 -3.08 -19.73
C ASP A 185 -2.70 -2.92 -20.92
N PRO A 186 -2.75 -3.85 -21.87
CA PRO A 186 -3.68 -3.80 -23.00
C PRO A 186 -5.15 -3.78 -22.59
N ARG A 187 -5.45 -4.31 -21.38
CA ARG A 187 -6.80 -4.31 -20.79
C ARG A 187 -7.14 -3.00 -20.10
N CYS A 188 -6.18 -2.07 -19.90
CA CYS A 188 -6.45 -0.76 -19.33
C CYS A 188 -7.29 0.07 -20.31
N LYS A 189 -8.54 0.37 -19.93
CA LYS A 189 -9.51 1.08 -20.77
C LYS A 189 -9.85 2.47 -20.23
N VAL A 190 -9.43 2.80 -19.01
CA VAL A 190 -9.79 4.04 -18.36
C VAL A 190 -8.68 4.59 -17.49
N TYR A 191 -8.44 5.88 -17.61
CA TYR A 191 -7.58 6.67 -16.73
C TYR A 191 -8.42 7.55 -15.83
N ILE A 192 -8.10 7.59 -14.55
CA ILE A 192 -8.60 8.58 -13.60
C ILE A 192 -7.50 9.63 -13.45
N VAL A 193 -7.71 10.82 -14.00
CA VAL A 193 -6.68 11.85 -14.12
C VAL A 193 -6.96 12.99 -13.14
N MET A 194 -5.98 13.33 -12.32
CA MET A 194 -5.99 14.54 -11.51
C MET A 194 -5.29 15.67 -12.22
N GLY A 195 -5.96 16.81 -12.36
CA GLY A 195 -5.42 18.01 -12.98
C GLY A 195 -5.89 19.28 -12.29
N LYS A 196 -5.29 20.40 -12.65
CA LYS A 196 -5.59 21.74 -12.12
C LYS A 196 -6.65 22.40 -13.00
N SER A 197 -7.88 22.52 -12.49
CA SER A 197 -9.04 23.09 -13.21
C SER A 197 -9.25 24.56 -12.89
N ASP A 198 -8.98 24.99 -11.66
CA ASP A 198 -9.09 26.39 -11.23
C ASP A 198 -7.79 26.87 -10.54
N PRO A 199 -6.75 27.21 -11.31
CA PRO A 199 -5.44 27.61 -10.76
C PRO A 199 -5.49 28.90 -9.94
N ASN A 200 -6.53 29.72 -10.11
CA ASN A 200 -6.68 31.01 -9.44
C ASN A 200 -7.53 30.92 -8.17
N ASN A 201 -8.04 29.75 -7.81
CA ASN A 201 -8.81 29.58 -6.59
C ASN A 201 -7.97 29.93 -5.35
N LYS A 202 -8.51 30.77 -4.47
CA LYS A 202 -7.82 31.19 -3.24
C LYS A 202 -7.55 30.03 -2.29
N ASP A 203 -8.42 29.02 -2.30
CA ASP A 203 -8.24 27.77 -1.57
C ASP A 203 -7.44 26.79 -2.45
N VAL A 204 -6.18 26.61 -2.11
CA VAL A 204 -5.26 25.72 -2.86
C VAL A 204 -5.75 24.26 -2.95
N TYR A 205 -6.58 23.80 -2.01
CA TYR A 205 -7.20 22.48 -1.99
C TYR A 205 -8.42 22.34 -2.92
N LYS A 206 -8.85 23.44 -3.54
CA LYS A 206 -9.95 23.49 -4.52
C LYS A 206 -9.49 23.79 -5.94
N GLN A 207 -8.19 23.90 -6.17
CA GLN A 207 -7.64 24.13 -7.49
C GLN A 207 -7.69 22.89 -8.38
N GLN A 208 -7.76 21.68 -7.81
CA GLN A 208 -7.65 20.41 -8.51
C GLN A 208 -9.00 19.72 -8.65
N SER A 209 -9.16 19.04 -9.78
CA SER A 209 -10.31 18.18 -10.10
C SER A 209 -9.83 16.81 -10.58
N VAL A 210 -10.72 15.83 -10.54
CA VAL A 210 -10.48 14.49 -11.07
C VAL A 210 -11.45 14.23 -12.22
N ILE A 211 -10.91 13.79 -13.34
CA ILE A 211 -11.69 13.51 -14.57
C ILE A 211 -11.38 12.13 -15.12
N ILE A 212 -12.38 11.50 -15.69
CA ILE A 212 -12.28 10.20 -16.37
C ILE A 212 -11.86 10.42 -17.82
N VAL A 213 -10.77 9.78 -18.23
CA VAL A 213 -10.27 9.81 -19.60
C VAL A 213 -10.22 8.37 -20.13
N PRO A 214 -10.99 8.01 -21.18
CA PRO A 214 -10.85 6.72 -21.82
C PRO A 214 -9.43 6.53 -22.36
N ALA A 215 -8.83 5.35 -22.13
CA ALA A 215 -7.54 5.03 -22.72
C ALA A 215 -7.65 5.04 -24.26
N GLY A 216 -6.63 5.57 -24.93
CA GLY A 216 -6.67 5.72 -26.40
C GLY A 216 -7.38 6.98 -26.89
N THR A 217 -7.83 7.89 -26.03
CA THR A 217 -8.35 9.20 -26.44
C THR A 217 -7.28 9.95 -27.24
N LYS A 218 -7.68 10.57 -28.37
CA LYS A 218 -6.77 11.33 -29.23
C LYS A 218 -6.03 12.42 -28.45
N GLY A 219 -4.72 12.53 -28.67
CA GLY A 219 -3.85 13.48 -27.98
C GLY A 219 -3.11 12.89 -26.79
N ILE A 220 -3.38 11.63 -26.40
CA ILE A 220 -2.61 10.89 -25.40
C ILE A 220 -1.43 10.20 -26.08
N THR A 221 -0.24 10.35 -25.50
CA THR A 221 0.96 9.64 -25.94
C THR A 221 1.61 8.97 -24.73
N ILE A 222 1.76 7.64 -24.78
CA ILE A 222 2.57 6.88 -23.83
C ILE A 222 4.00 6.84 -24.39
N HIS A 223 4.94 7.49 -23.69
CA HIS A 223 6.33 7.62 -24.17
C HIS A 223 7.17 6.38 -23.86
N ARG A 224 7.00 5.87 -22.65
CA ARG A 224 7.76 4.70 -22.15
C ARG A 224 7.14 4.19 -20.87
N MET A 225 7.54 2.99 -20.47
CA MET A 225 7.34 2.46 -19.12
C MET A 225 8.60 2.70 -18.28
N LEU A 226 8.40 3.04 -17.02
CA LEU A 226 9.47 3.30 -16.05
C LEU A 226 9.81 2.02 -15.30
N ASN A 227 11.09 1.81 -15.01
CA ASN A 227 11.57 0.64 -14.31
C ASN A 227 11.80 0.92 -12.83
N VAL A 228 11.51 -0.06 -12.00
CA VAL A 228 11.87 -0.09 -10.59
C VAL A 228 13.11 -0.98 -10.44
N TYR A 229 14.29 -0.40 -10.29
CA TYR A 229 15.56 -1.14 -10.19
C TYR A 229 15.77 -2.16 -11.33
N GLY A 230 15.32 -1.84 -12.54
CA GLY A 230 15.39 -2.73 -13.68
C GLY A 230 14.16 -3.61 -13.92
N TYR A 231 13.25 -3.72 -12.96
CA TYR A 231 11.96 -4.40 -13.13
C TYR A 231 10.93 -3.44 -13.71
N ASP A 232 10.35 -3.77 -14.86
CA ASP A 232 9.42 -2.90 -15.59
C ASP A 232 7.94 -3.26 -15.41
N ASP A 233 7.66 -4.35 -14.68
CA ASP A 233 6.33 -4.80 -14.30
C ASP A 233 5.38 -5.04 -15.50
N ALA A 234 5.95 -5.49 -16.63
CA ALA A 234 5.11 -5.85 -17.79
C ALA A 234 4.11 -6.97 -17.44
N PRO A 235 2.89 -6.96 -18.02
CA PRO A 235 2.36 -6.00 -19.01
C PRO A 235 1.80 -4.71 -18.40
N HIS A 236 1.68 -4.59 -17.07
CA HIS A 236 1.04 -3.45 -16.40
C HIS A 236 1.81 -2.14 -16.59
N GLY A 237 3.10 -2.16 -16.24
CA GLY A 237 4.03 -1.06 -16.36
C GLY A 237 3.69 0.18 -15.54
N HIS A 238 4.62 1.14 -15.58
CA HIS A 238 4.47 2.47 -14.96
C HIS A 238 4.64 3.54 -16.04
N GLY A 239 3.53 4.02 -16.59
CA GLY A 239 3.54 4.87 -17.78
C GLY A 239 4.08 6.28 -17.54
N HIS A 240 4.87 6.78 -18.51
CA HIS A 240 5.17 8.19 -18.71
C HIS A 240 4.31 8.66 -19.89
N ILE A 241 3.36 9.56 -19.62
CA ILE A 241 2.23 9.86 -20.51
C ILE A 241 2.07 11.36 -20.66
N SER A 242 1.97 11.85 -21.89
CA SER A 242 1.59 13.24 -22.18
C SER A 242 0.19 13.36 -22.72
N PHE A 243 -0.41 14.50 -22.43
CA PHE A 243 -1.73 14.95 -22.88
C PHE A 243 -1.52 16.21 -23.72
N ASN A 244 -1.93 16.19 -24.95
CA ASN A 244 -1.86 17.31 -25.87
C ASN A 244 -3.25 17.58 -26.44
N ASN A 245 -3.92 18.60 -25.93
CA ASN A 245 -5.29 18.98 -26.29
C ASN A 245 -6.26 17.77 -26.23
N VAL A 246 -6.14 16.97 -25.18
CA VAL A 246 -7.01 15.81 -24.96
C VAL A 246 -8.39 16.31 -24.53
N ARG A 247 -9.41 16.02 -25.32
CA ARG A 247 -10.79 16.46 -25.09
C ARG A 247 -11.65 15.34 -24.56
N VAL A 248 -12.35 15.61 -23.48
CA VAL A 248 -13.34 14.70 -22.90
C VAL A 248 -14.59 15.45 -22.47
N PRO A 249 -15.77 14.82 -22.53
CA PRO A 249 -17.02 15.45 -22.09
C PRO A 249 -16.94 15.93 -20.63
N ALA A 250 -17.55 17.07 -20.34
CA ALA A 250 -17.64 17.62 -18.98
C ALA A 250 -18.32 16.65 -18.01
N SER A 251 -19.19 15.79 -18.49
CA SER A 251 -19.83 14.71 -17.71
C SER A 251 -18.87 13.64 -17.19
N ASN A 252 -17.63 13.60 -17.69
CA ASN A 252 -16.57 12.73 -17.18
C ASN A 252 -15.94 13.25 -15.89
N LEU A 253 -16.25 14.46 -15.45
CA LEU A 253 -15.79 15.00 -14.16
C LEU A 253 -16.35 14.16 -13.02
N VAL A 254 -15.49 13.77 -12.07
CA VAL A 254 -15.90 12.97 -10.91
C VAL A 254 -16.26 13.90 -9.75
N LEU A 255 -17.44 13.73 -9.17
CA LEU A 255 -17.97 14.46 -8.00
C LEU A 255 -18.24 15.95 -8.27
N GLY A 256 -17.35 16.64 -8.98
CA GLY A 256 -17.47 18.07 -9.28
C GLY A 256 -16.13 18.78 -9.37
N GLU A 257 -16.15 20.01 -9.88
CA GLU A 257 -14.97 20.86 -10.01
C GLU A 257 -14.44 21.28 -8.64
N GLY A 258 -13.10 21.34 -8.50
CA GLY A 258 -12.44 21.68 -7.23
C GLY A 258 -12.53 20.61 -6.15
N ARG A 259 -13.02 19.39 -6.45
CA ARG A 259 -13.17 18.31 -5.49
C ARG A 259 -12.08 17.23 -5.61
N GLY A 260 -11.01 17.50 -6.39
CA GLY A 260 -9.94 16.55 -6.64
C GLY A 260 -9.19 16.14 -5.37
N PHE A 261 -8.86 17.09 -4.50
CA PHE A 261 -8.16 16.81 -3.24
C PHE A 261 -8.99 15.92 -2.29
N GLU A 262 -10.29 16.14 -2.21
CA GLU A 262 -11.19 15.31 -1.41
C GLU A 262 -11.23 13.86 -1.92
N ILE A 263 -11.29 13.68 -3.24
CA ILE A 263 -11.31 12.35 -3.86
C ILE A 263 -10.04 11.57 -3.54
N ILE A 264 -8.85 12.20 -3.69
CA ILE A 264 -7.59 11.51 -3.43
C ILE A 264 -7.41 11.14 -1.95
N GLN A 265 -7.83 11.99 -1.02
CA GLN A 265 -7.79 11.66 0.40
C GLN A 265 -8.69 10.46 0.73
N GLY A 266 -9.87 10.39 0.13
CA GLY A 266 -10.78 9.26 0.30
C GLY A 266 -10.29 7.96 -0.31
N ARG A 267 -9.52 8.03 -1.42
CA ARG A 267 -8.92 6.87 -2.10
C ARG A 267 -7.72 6.28 -1.35
N LEU A 268 -6.84 7.15 -0.85
CA LEU A 268 -5.54 6.71 -0.32
C LEU A 268 -5.62 6.09 1.08
N GLY A 269 -6.64 6.41 1.87
CA GLY A 269 -6.78 5.92 3.24
C GLY A 269 -6.80 4.38 3.35
N PRO A 270 -7.83 3.70 2.81
CA PRO A 270 -7.92 2.24 2.82
C PRO A 270 -6.77 1.56 2.05
N GLY A 271 -6.38 2.11 0.90
CA GLY A 271 -5.30 1.59 0.09
C GLY A 271 -3.98 1.44 0.84
N ARG A 272 -3.65 2.37 1.74
CA ARG A 272 -2.44 2.30 2.59
C ARG A 272 -2.44 1.09 3.51
N ILE A 273 -3.58 0.74 4.12
CA ILE A 273 -3.71 -0.46 4.95
C ILE A 273 -3.53 -1.72 4.09
N HIS A 274 -4.15 -1.77 2.92
CA HIS A 274 -4.03 -2.90 2.00
C HIS A 274 -2.58 -3.13 1.56
N HIS A 275 -1.86 -2.07 1.20
CA HIS A 275 -0.44 -2.14 0.85
C HIS A 275 0.43 -2.58 2.03
N ALA A 276 0.16 -2.06 3.23
CA ALA A 276 0.89 -2.44 4.43
C ALA A 276 0.70 -3.94 4.75
N MET A 277 -0.53 -4.45 4.70
CA MET A 277 -0.79 -5.87 4.96
C MET A 277 -0.13 -6.78 3.90
N ARG A 278 -0.16 -6.41 2.62
CA ARG A 278 0.57 -7.16 1.59
C ARG A 278 2.09 -7.14 1.81
N ALA A 279 2.64 -6.02 2.29
CA ALA A 279 4.07 -5.95 2.63
C ALA A 279 4.44 -6.86 3.81
N ILE A 280 3.54 -7.05 4.79
CA ILE A 280 3.70 -8.07 5.85
C ILE A 280 3.74 -9.47 5.24
N GLY A 281 2.84 -9.78 4.30
CA GLY A 281 2.84 -11.04 3.56
C GLY A 281 4.14 -11.28 2.80
N ALA A 282 4.67 -10.25 2.14
CA ALA A 282 5.98 -10.34 1.49
C ALA A 282 7.11 -10.60 2.49
N ALA A 283 7.10 -9.96 3.66
CA ALA A 283 8.08 -10.21 4.73
C ALA A 283 7.98 -11.64 5.27
N GLU A 284 6.77 -12.16 5.47
CA GLU A 284 6.55 -13.58 5.84
C GLU A 284 7.13 -14.52 4.79
N ARG A 285 6.87 -14.25 3.51
CA ARG A 285 7.41 -15.07 2.41
C ARG A 285 8.92 -15.03 2.37
N ALA A 286 9.54 -13.87 2.59
CA ALA A 286 11.00 -13.74 2.65
C ALA A 286 11.59 -14.51 3.85
N LEU A 287 10.93 -14.47 5.01
CA LEU A 287 11.33 -15.25 6.18
C LEU A 287 11.23 -16.75 5.89
N GLU A 288 10.18 -17.24 5.21
CA GLU A 288 10.06 -18.63 4.78
C GLU A 288 11.22 -19.06 3.87
N TRP A 289 11.60 -18.22 2.89
CA TRP A 289 12.77 -18.45 2.05
C TRP A 289 14.06 -18.50 2.87
N MET A 290 14.24 -17.60 3.83
CA MET A 290 15.40 -17.62 4.73
C MET A 290 15.44 -18.91 5.55
N LEU A 291 14.31 -19.34 6.13
CA LEU A 291 14.22 -20.58 6.91
C LEU A 291 14.55 -21.81 6.05
N MET A 292 14.05 -21.87 4.80
CA MET A 292 14.40 -22.93 3.86
C MET A 292 15.92 -22.95 3.62
N ARG A 293 16.51 -21.78 3.35
CA ARG A 293 17.95 -21.65 3.05
C ARG A 293 18.84 -22.11 4.19
N ILE A 294 18.54 -21.69 5.41
CA ILE A 294 19.40 -21.98 6.57
C ILE A 294 19.30 -23.44 7.03
N ASN A 295 18.26 -24.17 6.64
CA ASN A 295 18.07 -25.59 6.89
C ASN A 295 18.55 -26.49 5.74
N ASP A 296 19.08 -25.93 4.63
CA ASP A 296 19.67 -26.73 3.56
C ASP A 296 20.95 -27.44 4.06
N PRO A 297 20.98 -28.78 4.11
CA PRO A 297 22.12 -29.53 4.62
C PRO A 297 23.40 -29.36 3.79
N LYS A 298 23.29 -28.85 2.55
CA LYS A 298 24.44 -28.56 1.68
C LYS A 298 25.11 -27.22 2.01
N LYS A 299 24.52 -26.40 2.87
CA LYS A 299 25.00 -25.06 3.23
C LYS A 299 25.70 -25.09 4.58
N THR A 300 26.94 -25.51 4.58
CA THR A 300 27.76 -25.76 5.78
C THR A 300 29.06 -24.94 5.80
N PRO A 301 29.00 -23.59 5.84
CA PRO A 301 30.19 -22.76 5.95
C PRO A 301 30.91 -23.06 7.28
N PHE A 302 32.26 -23.17 7.20
CA PHE A 302 33.10 -23.46 8.37
C PHE A 302 32.72 -24.75 9.14
N GLY A 303 32.19 -25.76 8.39
CA GLY A 303 31.81 -27.04 8.96
C GLY A 303 30.52 -27.08 9.77
N LYS A 304 29.75 -26.00 9.82
CA LYS A 304 28.47 -25.90 10.53
C LYS A 304 27.37 -25.47 9.58
N GLN A 305 26.14 -26.00 9.73
CA GLN A 305 25.01 -25.54 8.96
C GLN A 305 24.72 -24.06 9.24
N LEU A 306 24.13 -23.35 8.28
CA LEU A 306 23.80 -21.93 8.45
C LEU A 306 22.97 -21.68 9.72
N LYS A 307 22.00 -22.54 10.04
CA LYS A 307 21.17 -22.46 11.26
C LYS A 307 21.93 -22.62 12.59
N GLU A 308 23.18 -23.07 12.55
CA GLU A 308 24.00 -23.23 13.75
C GLU A 308 24.87 -21.99 14.06
N HIS A 309 24.80 -20.96 13.17
CA HIS A 309 25.49 -19.69 13.38
C HIS A 309 24.57 -18.71 14.12
N GLY A 310 25.03 -18.19 15.26
CA GLY A 310 24.23 -17.33 16.14
C GLY A 310 23.69 -16.09 15.47
N VAL A 311 24.46 -15.44 14.57
CA VAL A 311 24.02 -14.27 13.78
C VAL A 311 22.82 -14.60 12.89
N ILE A 312 22.77 -15.80 12.31
CA ILE A 312 21.66 -16.23 11.46
C ILE A 312 20.38 -16.44 12.29
N LEU A 313 20.52 -17.10 13.45
CA LEU A 313 19.39 -17.27 14.38
C LEU A 313 18.89 -15.93 14.93
N GLU A 314 19.79 -14.98 15.16
CA GLU A 314 19.43 -13.61 15.54
C GLU A 314 18.61 -12.92 14.43
N TRP A 315 18.96 -13.07 13.15
CA TRP A 315 18.19 -12.52 12.03
C TRP A 315 16.78 -13.13 11.97
N VAL A 316 16.65 -14.45 12.18
CA VAL A 316 15.34 -15.13 12.24
C VAL A 316 14.49 -14.56 13.38
N ALA A 317 15.06 -14.46 14.58
CA ALA A 317 14.35 -13.97 15.76
C ALA A 317 13.92 -12.50 15.59
N LYS A 318 14.83 -11.63 15.15
CA LYS A 318 14.52 -10.22 14.87
C LYS A 318 13.43 -10.08 13.82
N SER A 319 13.50 -10.84 12.71
CA SER A 319 12.50 -10.81 11.66
C SER A 319 11.12 -11.22 12.19
N ARG A 320 11.03 -12.26 13.02
CA ARG A 320 9.77 -12.68 13.63
C ARG A 320 9.19 -11.59 14.54
N ILE A 321 10.00 -11.01 15.42
CA ILE A 321 9.57 -9.94 16.33
C ILE A 321 9.06 -8.72 15.54
N GLU A 322 9.82 -8.29 14.53
CA GLU A 322 9.50 -7.12 13.74
C GLU A 322 8.22 -7.31 12.91
N ILE A 323 8.04 -8.49 12.31
CA ILE A 323 6.80 -8.81 11.55
C ILE A 323 5.58 -8.81 12.49
N ASP A 324 5.68 -9.46 13.65
CA ASP A 324 4.54 -9.57 14.57
C ASP A 324 4.17 -8.21 15.17
N ALA A 325 5.16 -7.38 15.54
CA ALA A 325 4.93 -6.01 16.00
C ALA A 325 4.29 -5.13 14.91
N ALA A 326 4.81 -5.19 13.69
CA ALA A 326 4.30 -4.44 12.55
C ALA A 326 2.86 -4.84 12.20
N ARG A 327 2.55 -6.13 12.25
CA ARG A 327 1.18 -6.64 12.03
C ARG A 327 0.20 -6.03 13.02
N LEU A 328 0.53 -5.97 14.31
CA LEU A 328 -0.36 -5.39 15.32
C LEU A 328 -0.62 -3.90 15.07
N ILE A 329 0.36 -3.14 14.60
CA ILE A 329 0.21 -1.72 14.29
C ILE A 329 -0.79 -1.52 13.16
N VAL A 330 -0.66 -2.24 12.04
CA VAL A 330 -1.58 -2.07 10.92
C VAL A 330 -2.98 -2.61 11.23
N LEU A 331 -3.11 -3.70 11.99
CA LEU A 331 -4.41 -4.19 12.43
C LEU A 331 -5.11 -3.19 13.36
N ASN A 332 -4.36 -2.50 14.24
CA ASN A 332 -4.90 -1.40 15.04
C ASN A 332 -5.44 -0.26 14.15
N ALA A 333 -4.71 0.10 13.09
CA ALA A 333 -5.18 1.10 12.12
C ALA A 333 -6.49 0.65 11.43
N ALA A 334 -6.56 -0.62 11.03
CA ALA A 334 -7.76 -1.19 10.41
C ALA A 334 -8.97 -1.19 11.36
N VAL A 335 -8.80 -1.63 12.59
CA VAL A 335 -9.86 -1.61 13.63
C VAL A 335 -10.35 -0.18 13.89
N ARG A 336 -9.41 0.76 14.01
CA ARG A 336 -9.79 2.17 14.25
C ARG A 336 -10.54 2.77 13.06
N MET A 337 -10.15 2.42 11.85
CA MET A 337 -10.86 2.84 10.65
C MET A 337 -12.28 2.24 10.57
N ASP A 338 -12.45 0.98 10.93
CA ASP A 338 -13.77 0.32 10.98
C ASP A 338 -14.71 0.93 12.03
N GLN A 339 -14.17 1.35 13.17
CA GLN A 339 -14.96 1.90 14.28
C GLN A 339 -15.28 3.38 14.12
N LEU A 340 -14.33 4.19 13.68
CA LEU A 340 -14.39 5.65 13.74
C LEU A 340 -14.26 6.33 12.38
N GLY A 341 -14.04 5.55 11.32
CA GLY A 341 -13.83 6.04 9.96
C GLY A 341 -12.40 6.50 9.66
N PRO A 342 -12.08 6.69 8.35
CA PRO A 342 -10.72 6.97 7.90
C PRO A 342 -10.10 8.25 8.50
N LYS A 343 -10.90 9.29 8.72
CA LYS A 343 -10.41 10.57 9.28
C LYS A 343 -9.89 10.43 10.71
N ALA A 344 -10.52 9.59 11.52
CA ALA A 344 -10.09 9.36 12.89
C ALA A 344 -8.88 8.41 13.01
N ALA A 345 -8.60 7.64 11.96
CA ALA A 345 -7.50 6.67 11.90
C ALA A 345 -6.23 7.21 11.19
N LEU A 346 -6.18 8.51 10.86
CA LEU A 346 -5.07 9.08 10.07
C LEU A 346 -3.70 8.88 10.71
N LYS A 347 -3.62 8.95 12.05
CA LYS A 347 -2.38 8.72 12.79
C LYS A 347 -1.90 7.28 12.62
N GLU A 348 -2.77 6.33 12.91
CA GLU A 348 -2.46 4.90 12.86
C GLU A 348 -2.17 4.43 11.43
N ILE A 349 -2.85 4.99 10.42
CA ILE A 349 -2.57 4.77 9.01
C ILE A 349 -1.16 5.28 8.65
N ALA A 350 -0.77 6.47 9.15
CA ALA A 350 0.56 7.02 8.90
C ALA A 350 1.65 6.19 9.59
N GLU A 351 1.44 5.74 10.83
CA GLU A 351 2.34 4.84 11.56
C GLU A 351 2.58 3.55 10.77
N ALA A 352 1.51 2.91 10.29
CA ALA A 352 1.59 1.71 9.48
C ALA A 352 2.33 1.96 8.16
N LYS A 353 2.02 3.06 7.46
CA LYS A 353 2.61 3.41 6.16
C LYS A 353 4.13 3.63 6.23
N VAL A 354 4.64 4.17 7.34
CA VAL A 354 6.08 4.39 7.54
C VAL A 354 6.77 3.10 8.00
N LEU A 355 6.24 2.45 9.03
CA LEU A 355 6.91 1.33 9.69
C LEU A 355 6.98 0.07 8.82
N ILE A 356 5.85 -0.30 8.21
CA ILE A 356 5.72 -1.62 7.59
C ILE A 356 6.62 -1.80 6.36
N PRO A 357 6.70 -0.85 5.40
CA PRO A 357 7.63 -1.01 4.28
C PRO A 357 9.10 -1.08 4.71
N GLN A 358 9.49 -0.33 5.75
CA GLN A 358 10.85 -0.38 6.30
C GLN A 358 11.14 -1.73 6.93
N MET A 359 10.22 -2.25 7.73
CA MET A 359 10.31 -3.59 8.34
C MET A 359 10.43 -4.66 7.26
N ALA A 360 9.54 -4.63 6.25
CA ALA A 360 9.53 -5.64 5.19
C ALA A 360 10.84 -5.63 4.38
N LEU A 361 11.36 -4.44 4.03
CA LEU A 361 12.68 -4.33 3.39
C LEU A 361 13.79 -4.93 4.23
N THR A 362 13.80 -4.69 5.55
CA THR A 362 14.81 -5.23 6.45
C THR A 362 14.74 -6.76 6.51
N VAL A 363 13.55 -7.34 6.57
CA VAL A 363 13.37 -8.79 6.59
C VAL A 363 13.79 -9.42 5.25
N ILE A 364 13.39 -8.81 4.12
CA ILE A 364 13.77 -9.29 2.79
C ILE A 364 15.30 -9.19 2.62
N ASP A 365 15.93 -8.11 3.05
CA ASP A 365 17.38 -7.91 2.98
C ASP A 365 18.15 -8.98 3.77
N ARG A 366 17.69 -9.33 4.98
CA ARG A 366 18.26 -10.46 5.75
C ARG A 366 18.13 -11.79 5.01
N ALA A 367 17.01 -12.02 4.33
CA ALA A 367 16.83 -13.21 3.50
C ALA A 367 17.77 -13.22 2.31
N VAL A 368 17.91 -12.09 1.58
CA VAL A 368 18.90 -11.91 0.51
C VAL A 368 20.31 -12.23 1.02
N GLN A 369 20.69 -11.67 2.15
CA GLN A 369 22.00 -11.89 2.76
C GLN A 369 22.24 -13.36 3.11
N ALA A 370 21.24 -14.07 3.65
CA ALA A 370 21.34 -15.50 3.96
C ALA A 370 21.50 -16.38 2.70
N PHE A 371 20.99 -15.93 1.56
CA PHE A 371 21.16 -16.59 0.27
C PHE A 371 22.52 -16.28 -0.40
N GLY A 372 23.18 -15.17 -0.02
CA GLY A 372 24.38 -14.69 -0.69
C GLY A 372 24.10 -14.29 -2.14
N ALA A 373 25.00 -14.63 -3.08
CA ALA A 373 24.87 -14.25 -4.48
C ALA A 373 23.53 -14.69 -5.13
N ALA A 374 22.99 -15.85 -4.74
CA ALA A 374 21.69 -16.31 -5.19
C ALA A 374 20.53 -15.39 -4.75
N GLY A 375 20.69 -14.69 -3.64
CA GLY A 375 19.67 -13.76 -3.13
C GLY A 375 19.49 -12.50 -3.96
N VAL A 376 20.53 -12.08 -4.69
CA VAL A 376 20.47 -10.91 -5.61
C VAL A 376 20.23 -11.31 -7.06
N SER A 377 20.13 -12.62 -7.36
CA SER A 377 19.89 -13.14 -8.69
C SER A 377 18.40 -13.42 -8.93
N GLN A 378 18.07 -13.76 -10.18
CA GLN A 378 16.72 -14.21 -10.56
C GLN A 378 16.38 -15.64 -10.10
N ASP A 379 17.32 -16.37 -9.48
CA ASP A 379 17.10 -17.73 -8.98
C ASP A 379 16.20 -17.75 -7.74
N THR A 380 15.97 -16.59 -7.15
CA THR A 380 15.04 -16.39 -6.03
C THR A 380 14.14 -15.18 -6.29
N PRO A 381 12.93 -15.11 -5.72
CA PRO A 381 12.08 -13.93 -5.84
C PRO A 381 12.54 -12.74 -4.97
N LEU A 382 13.58 -12.91 -4.16
CA LEU A 382 13.95 -11.97 -3.10
C LEU A 382 14.36 -10.60 -3.63
N ALA A 383 15.15 -10.56 -4.71
CA ALA A 383 15.59 -9.30 -5.30
C ALA A 383 14.41 -8.48 -5.86
N SER A 384 13.50 -9.12 -6.60
CA SER A 384 12.30 -8.46 -7.10
C SER A 384 11.34 -8.05 -5.96
N MET A 385 11.17 -8.89 -4.94
CA MET A 385 10.39 -8.57 -3.74
C MET A 385 10.95 -7.34 -3.03
N TRP A 386 12.26 -7.23 -2.88
CA TRP A 386 12.91 -6.06 -2.29
C TRP A 386 12.65 -4.81 -3.13
N ALA A 387 12.86 -4.89 -4.43
CA ALA A 387 12.65 -3.77 -5.36
C ALA A 387 11.19 -3.26 -5.30
N GLN A 388 10.23 -4.15 -5.39
CA GLN A 388 8.80 -3.79 -5.32
C GLN A 388 8.42 -3.22 -3.95
N THR A 389 8.89 -3.82 -2.86
CA THR A 389 8.62 -3.33 -1.50
C THR A 389 9.21 -1.94 -1.28
N ARG A 390 10.39 -1.63 -1.89
CA ARG A 390 11.03 -0.31 -1.77
C ARG A 390 10.15 0.83 -2.30
N THR A 391 9.32 0.57 -3.30
CA THR A 391 8.40 1.56 -3.85
C THR A 391 7.37 2.04 -2.84
N LEU A 392 6.99 1.20 -1.88
CA LEU A 392 5.99 1.52 -0.86
C LEU A 392 6.42 2.62 0.11
N ARG A 393 7.71 2.92 0.20
CA ARG A 393 8.22 4.07 0.95
C ARG A 393 8.01 5.41 0.24
N LEU A 394 7.65 5.37 -1.04
CA LEU A 394 7.45 6.54 -1.90
C LEU A 394 5.98 6.69 -2.31
N ALA A 395 5.34 5.61 -2.72
CA ALA A 395 3.94 5.59 -3.19
C ALA A 395 2.97 5.96 -2.06
N ASP A 396 1.84 6.57 -2.42
CA ASP A 396 0.78 7.04 -1.51
C ASP A 396 1.26 8.03 -0.43
N GLY A 397 2.29 8.81 -0.77
CA GLY A 397 3.01 9.74 0.09
C GLY A 397 4.31 9.12 0.65
N PRO A 398 5.46 9.80 0.47
CA PRO A 398 6.73 9.33 1.02
C PRO A 398 6.74 9.35 2.55
N ASP A 399 7.65 8.57 3.14
CA ASP A 399 7.82 8.44 4.59
C ASP A 399 7.88 9.81 5.27
N GLU A 400 8.62 10.76 4.68
CA GLU A 400 8.88 12.10 5.22
C GLU A 400 7.59 12.93 5.38
N VAL A 401 6.64 12.80 4.45
CA VAL A 401 5.33 13.50 4.53
C VAL A 401 4.53 12.98 5.72
N HIS A 402 4.50 11.66 5.91
CA HIS A 402 3.80 11.05 7.04
C HIS A 402 4.47 11.36 8.37
N LEU A 403 5.80 11.26 8.44
CA LEU A 403 6.59 11.58 9.64
C LEU A 403 6.42 13.05 10.04
N GLN A 404 6.48 13.98 9.07
CA GLN A 404 6.28 15.40 9.33
C GLN A 404 4.89 15.68 9.90
N GLN A 405 3.85 15.07 9.30
CA GLN A 405 2.47 15.24 9.79
C GLN A 405 2.30 14.69 11.20
N MET A 406 2.81 13.50 11.46
CA MET A 406 2.77 12.87 12.79
C MET A 406 3.52 13.69 13.83
N GLY A 407 4.75 14.13 13.52
CA GLY A 407 5.55 14.95 14.41
C GLY A 407 4.88 16.28 14.76
N ARG A 408 4.29 16.97 13.77
CA ARG A 408 3.50 18.18 14.01
C ARG A 408 2.30 17.93 14.91
N ASN A 409 1.59 16.82 14.73
CA ASN A 409 0.42 16.50 15.53
C ASN A 409 0.80 16.15 16.97
N GLU A 410 1.86 15.38 17.18
CA GLU A 410 2.35 15.04 18.51
C GLU A 410 2.88 16.28 19.25
N ASN A 411 3.58 17.19 18.55
CA ASN A 411 4.10 18.43 19.12
C ASN A 411 2.98 19.37 19.68
N LYS A 412 1.74 19.25 19.20
CA LYS A 412 0.61 20.03 19.75
C LYS A 412 0.37 19.78 21.23
N ARG A 413 0.79 18.62 21.75
CA ARG A 413 0.72 18.28 23.17
C ARG A 413 1.77 19.00 24.02
N GLY A 414 2.79 19.63 23.39
CA GLY A 414 3.93 20.19 24.11
C GLY A 414 3.58 21.20 25.19
N GLN A 415 2.58 22.06 24.95
CA GLN A 415 2.13 23.05 25.95
C GLN A 415 1.46 22.37 27.16
N GLU A 416 0.56 21.44 26.94
CA GLU A 416 -0.11 20.65 27.99
C GLU A 416 0.90 19.85 28.81
N VAL A 417 1.84 19.18 28.15
CA VAL A 417 2.92 18.43 28.78
C VAL A 417 3.81 19.35 29.64
N SER A 418 4.15 20.53 29.15
CA SER A 418 4.94 21.51 29.88
C SER A 418 4.23 21.97 31.17
N GLN A 419 2.94 22.28 31.08
CA GLN A 419 2.12 22.64 32.25
C GLN A 419 2.03 21.51 33.27
N LYS A 420 1.82 20.27 32.80
CA LYS A 420 1.76 19.08 33.66
C LYS A 420 3.09 18.86 34.38
N ILE A 421 4.21 18.97 33.68
CA ILE A 421 5.55 18.80 34.27
C ILE A 421 5.81 19.92 35.30
N GLN A 422 5.42 21.15 35.02
CA GLN A 422 5.59 22.25 35.95
C GLN A 422 4.77 22.02 37.22
N ALA A 423 3.51 21.64 37.12
CA ALA A 423 2.68 21.30 38.27
C ALA A 423 3.27 20.12 39.11
N GLN A 424 3.85 19.11 38.42
CA GLN A 424 4.56 18.03 39.11
C GLN A 424 5.77 18.52 39.88
N LYS A 425 6.58 19.45 39.32
CA LYS A 425 7.72 20.05 40.01
C LYS A 425 7.29 20.84 41.25
N GLU A 426 6.26 21.66 41.13
CA GLU A 426 5.69 22.43 42.25
C GLU A 426 5.20 21.51 43.38
N LYS A 427 4.50 20.43 43.02
CA LYS A 427 4.10 19.42 43.99
C LYS A 427 5.28 18.75 44.69
N THR A 428 6.35 18.45 43.92
CA THR A 428 7.59 17.87 44.47
C THR A 428 8.22 18.82 45.47
N ASP A 429 8.34 20.12 45.15
CA ASP A 429 8.91 21.12 46.06
C ASP A 429 8.10 21.27 47.33
N ALA A 430 6.75 21.23 47.24
CA ALA A 430 5.87 21.22 48.41
C ALA A 430 6.09 19.97 49.31
N LEU A 431 6.27 18.79 48.73
CA LEU A 431 6.54 17.56 49.46
C LEU A 431 7.92 17.60 50.09
N LEU A 432 8.95 18.05 49.42
CA LEU A 432 10.27 18.22 50.01
C LEU A 432 10.24 19.14 51.24
N LYS A 433 9.52 20.26 51.12
CA LYS A 433 9.29 21.18 52.26
C LYS A 433 8.55 20.50 53.41
N GLN A 434 7.48 19.75 53.11
CA GLN A 434 6.68 19.04 54.11
C GLN A 434 7.48 18.04 54.94
N TYR A 435 8.44 17.35 54.26
CA TYR A 435 9.27 16.36 54.91
C TYR A 435 10.65 16.90 55.32
N SER A 436 10.85 18.23 55.28
CA SER A 436 12.14 18.89 55.62
C SER A 436 13.33 18.32 54.85
N LEU A 437 13.11 17.96 53.60
CA LEU A 437 14.11 17.41 52.67
C LEU A 437 14.59 18.47 51.68
N GLN A 438 15.80 18.27 51.15
CA GLN A 438 16.35 19.06 50.04
C GLN A 438 16.45 18.19 48.77
N ARG A 439 16.32 18.83 47.62
CA ARG A 439 16.60 18.15 46.36
C ARG A 439 18.05 17.68 46.31
N LEU A 440 18.23 16.44 45.91
CA LEU A 440 19.59 15.95 45.59
C LEU A 440 20.12 16.70 44.39
N GLN A 441 21.27 17.35 44.51
CA GLN A 441 21.94 18.02 43.40
C GLN A 441 22.56 16.95 42.48
N PRO A 442 22.43 17.09 41.15
CA PRO A 442 23.15 16.23 40.23
C PRO A 442 24.69 16.33 40.50
N GLY A 443 25.36 15.24 40.74
CA GLY A 443 26.79 15.19 40.99
C GLY A 443 27.23 15.18 42.46
N THR A 444 26.32 15.22 43.41
CA THR A 444 26.70 14.91 44.83
C THR A 444 27.01 13.41 44.98
N ASN A 445 28.28 13.11 45.08
CA ASN A 445 28.72 11.75 45.44
C ASN A 445 28.05 11.35 46.76
N ILE A 446 27.27 10.31 46.77
CA ILE A 446 26.81 9.65 47.99
C ILE A 446 28.08 8.99 48.56
N GLN A 447 28.75 9.63 49.53
CA GLN A 447 29.73 8.94 50.31
C GLN A 447 28.97 7.92 51.16
N HIS A 448 29.00 6.65 50.75
CA HIS A 448 28.65 5.55 51.62
C HIS A 448 29.63 5.57 52.78
N LYS A 449 29.20 6.04 53.92
CA LYS A 449 29.83 5.68 55.17
C LYS A 449 29.51 4.21 55.39
N LEU A 450 30.51 3.35 55.12
CA LEU A 450 30.55 1.98 55.61
C LEU A 450 30.72 1.98 57.12
#